data_4986ef8984ddf1d7716fb7ebef18e459
#
_entry.id   4986ef8984ddf1d7716fb7ebef18e459
#
_cell.length_a   1.000
_cell.length_b   1.000
_cell.length_c   1.000
_cell.angle_alpha   90.00
_cell.angle_beta   90.00
_cell.angle_gamma   90.00
#
_symmetry.space_group_name_H-M   'P 1'
#
loop_
_entity.id
_entity.type
_entity.pdbx_description
1 polymer ?
#
loop_
_entity_poly.entity_id
_entity_poly.type
_entity_poly.pdbx_seq_one_letter_code
_entity_poly.pdbx_strand_id
1 'polypeptide(L)'
;LKLVGVTGTNGKTTTATLLYELVRLTGEKAGLLSTVCNYIGEEKIPATHTTPDALSIQELLRRMVDAGCRYCFMEASSHAIHQKRIAGLDFDGAIFSNITHDHLDYHKTFKAYIEAKKAFFDRLPAHAFALTNADDKNGLVMLQNTRAHRYTYSCRTMADFTAKAIEKHLDGTLLRLDGEEVWTKFTGDFNAYNLLAVYAAARLLGFTKENVLEYVSLLVPVSGRFETLISTEGVMAVVDYAHTPDAVENVLSTICGLKGRNNQVITVVGAGGDRDKTKRPEMADAACRYSDHVILTSDN
;
A
#
# COMPACT_ATOMS: atom_id res chain seq x y z
N LEU A 1 -8.68 14.46 15.34
CA LEU A 1 -7.97 13.90 14.18
C LEU A 1 -8.20 12.40 14.18
N LYS A 2 -8.83 11.86 13.12
CA LYS A 2 -8.96 10.40 12.93
C LYS A 2 -7.66 9.84 12.35
N LEU A 3 -7.08 8.86 13.03
CA LEU A 3 -5.79 8.28 12.67
C LEU A 3 -5.96 6.85 12.16
N VAL A 4 -5.50 6.58 10.93
CA VAL A 4 -5.54 5.25 10.32
C VAL A 4 -4.13 4.80 9.93
N GLY A 5 -3.72 3.64 10.42
CA GLY A 5 -2.43 3.04 10.12
C GLY A 5 -2.52 1.94 9.08
N VAL A 6 -1.57 1.91 8.14
CA VAL A 6 -1.46 0.87 7.11
C VAL A 6 -0.20 0.07 7.32
N THR A 7 -0.32 -1.23 7.50
CA THR A 7 0.83 -2.15 7.61
C THR A 7 0.73 -3.29 6.61
N GLY A 8 1.86 -3.89 6.32
CA GLY A 8 2.02 -5.00 5.37
C GLY A 8 3.44 -5.03 4.81
N THR A 9 3.75 -5.97 3.94
CA THR A 9 5.01 -5.94 3.19
C THR A 9 4.88 -4.95 2.03
N ASN A 10 3.93 -5.15 1.15
CA ASN A 10 3.67 -4.34 -0.04
C ASN A 10 2.36 -3.56 0.09
N GLY A 11 2.21 -2.45 -0.66
CA GLY A 11 0.98 -1.66 -0.77
C GLY A 11 0.75 -0.60 0.32
N LYS A 12 1.58 -0.51 1.36
CA LYS A 12 1.44 0.50 2.44
C LYS A 12 1.38 1.93 1.91
N THR A 13 2.41 2.34 1.17
CA THR A 13 2.53 3.69 0.62
C THR A 13 1.36 4.02 -0.30
N THR A 14 1.04 3.11 -1.21
CA THR A 14 -0.08 3.29 -2.14
C THR A 14 -1.38 3.47 -1.38
N THR A 15 -1.71 2.56 -0.46
CA THR A 15 -2.97 2.61 0.30
C THR A 15 -3.08 3.87 1.16
N ALA A 16 -2.02 4.23 1.90
CA ALA A 16 -2.03 5.43 2.75
C ALA A 16 -2.16 6.72 1.91
N THR A 17 -1.41 6.82 0.81
CA THR A 17 -1.45 7.99 -0.08
C THR A 17 -2.81 8.10 -0.78
N LEU A 18 -3.36 7.00 -1.28
CA LEU A 18 -4.67 7.03 -1.95
C LEU A 18 -5.81 7.36 -0.99
N LEU A 19 -5.75 6.93 0.27
CA LEU A 19 -6.71 7.37 1.31
C LEU A 19 -6.61 8.88 1.57
N TYR A 20 -5.38 9.40 1.67
CA TYR A 20 -5.16 10.83 1.82
C TYR A 20 -5.73 11.61 0.61
N GLU A 21 -5.44 11.18 -0.61
CA GLU A 21 -5.94 11.84 -1.83
C GLU A 21 -7.49 11.72 -1.93
N LEU A 22 -8.06 10.56 -1.63
CA LEU A 22 -9.50 10.36 -1.63
C LEU A 22 -10.20 11.32 -0.67
N VAL A 23 -9.68 11.45 0.56
CA VAL A 23 -10.26 12.36 1.56
C VAL A 23 -10.13 13.81 1.11
N ARG A 24 -9.02 14.21 0.48
CA ARG A 24 -8.87 15.56 -0.11
C ARG A 24 -9.90 15.85 -1.19
N LEU A 25 -10.23 14.87 -2.04
CA LEU A 25 -11.27 15.01 -3.07
C LEU A 25 -12.65 15.25 -2.46
N THR A 26 -12.90 14.84 -1.22
CA THR A 26 -14.16 15.18 -0.50
C THR A 26 -14.20 16.64 0.01
N GLY A 27 -13.13 17.40 -0.14
CA GLY A 27 -12.97 18.73 0.44
C GLY A 27 -12.53 18.76 1.90
N GLU A 28 -12.29 17.59 2.51
CA GLU A 28 -11.79 17.50 3.88
C GLU A 28 -10.26 17.63 3.94
N LYS A 29 -9.75 18.25 4.99
CA LYS A 29 -8.30 18.33 5.22
C LYS A 29 -7.78 17.03 5.84
N ALA A 30 -6.73 16.48 5.24
CA ALA A 30 -6.05 15.28 5.72
C ALA A 30 -4.54 15.50 5.84
N GLY A 31 -3.90 14.66 6.65
CA GLY A 31 -2.45 14.50 6.72
C GLY A 31 -2.02 13.13 6.22
N LEU A 32 -0.76 13.02 5.84
CA LEU A 32 -0.12 11.78 5.40
C LEU A 32 1.26 11.65 6.03
N LEU A 33 1.58 10.47 6.55
CA LEU A 33 2.94 10.09 6.96
C LEU A 33 3.35 8.85 6.15
N SER A 34 4.25 9.00 5.19
CA SER A 34 4.61 7.92 4.26
C SER A 34 6.09 7.91 3.87
N THR A 35 6.51 6.85 3.20
CA THR A 35 7.88 6.67 2.70
C THR A 35 8.29 7.75 1.71
N VAL A 36 7.39 8.19 0.85
CA VAL A 36 7.68 9.14 -0.24
C VAL A 36 7.74 10.57 0.28
N CYS A 37 6.74 10.96 1.05
CA CYS A 37 6.64 12.30 1.64
C CYS A 37 5.59 12.32 2.74
N ASN A 38 5.65 13.33 3.59
CA ASN A 38 4.61 13.65 4.56
C ASN A 38 3.79 14.84 4.05
N TYR A 39 2.52 14.92 4.44
CA TYR A 39 1.65 16.05 4.14
C TYR A 39 0.92 16.53 5.39
N ILE A 40 0.82 17.85 5.55
CA ILE A 40 -0.06 18.53 6.51
C ILE A 40 -1.04 19.37 5.70
N GLY A 41 -2.26 18.88 5.48
CA GLY A 41 -3.10 19.45 4.44
C GLY A 41 -2.41 19.35 3.09
N GLU A 42 -2.12 20.48 2.46
CA GLU A 42 -1.40 20.57 1.17
C GLU A 42 0.11 20.83 1.33
N GLU A 43 0.57 21.14 2.54
CA GLU A 43 1.99 21.37 2.80
C GLU A 43 2.77 20.06 2.70
N LYS A 44 3.67 19.98 1.71
CA LYS A 44 4.56 18.83 1.50
C LYS A 44 5.82 18.96 2.35
N ILE A 45 6.11 17.92 3.14
CA ILE A 45 7.29 17.82 4.01
C ILE A 45 8.11 16.62 3.58
N PRO A 46 9.43 16.75 3.36
CA PRO A 46 10.29 15.61 3.03
C PRO A 46 10.19 14.51 4.10
N ALA A 47 10.06 13.26 3.66
CA ALA A 47 10.11 12.10 4.56
C ALA A 47 11.57 11.63 4.71
N THR A 48 11.97 11.33 5.94
CA THR A 48 13.28 10.73 6.25
C THR A 48 13.18 9.22 6.48
N HIS A 49 12.02 8.75 6.87
CA HIS A 49 11.71 7.34 7.18
C HIS A 49 10.27 7.02 6.80
N THR A 50 10.00 5.76 6.48
CA THR A 50 8.63 5.25 6.25
C THR A 50 7.69 5.59 7.40
N THR A 51 8.17 5.41 8.62
CA THR A 51 7.49 5.78 9.86
C THR A 51 8.51 6.55 10.71
N PRO A 52 8.32 7.84 10.99
CA PRO A 52 9.23 8.65 11.80
C PRO A 52 9.42 8.09 13.21
N ASP A 53 10.31 8.70 14.00
CA ASP A 53 10.42 8.43 15.42
C ASP A 53 9.20 8.96 16.19
N ALA A 54 9.05 8.52 17.45
CA ALA A 54 7.85 8.81 18.23
C ALA A 54 7.62 10.31 18.49
N LEU A 55 8.68 11.10 18.69
CA LEU A 55 8.56 12.54 18.92
C LEU A 55 8.17 13.27 17.65
N SER A 56 8.83 12.95 16.54
CA SER A 56 8.51 13.52 15.23
C SER A 56 7.06 13.21 14.81
N ILE A 57 6.57 11.98 15.09
CA ILE A 57 5.16 11.64 14.82
C ILE A 57 4.22 12.56 15.63
N GLN A 58 4.47 12.73 16.93
CA GLN A 58 3.62 13.57 17.78
C GLN A 58 3.62 15.03 17.33
N GLU A 59 4.79 15.57 16.97
CA GLU A 59 4.91 16.92 16.41
C GLU A 59 4.10 17.07 15.12
N LEU A 60 4.26 16.14 14.16
CA LEU A 60 3.53 16.18 12.90
C LEU A 60 2.02 16.07 13.12
N LEU A 61 1.57 15.17 13.99
CA LEU A 61 0.14 15.04 14.32
C LEU A 61 -0.40 16.31 15.00
N ARG A 62 0.38 16.94 15.87
CA ARG A 62 0.00 18.22 16.48
C ARG A 62 -0.15 19.32 15.42
N ARG A 63 0.82 19.46 14.51
CA ARG A 63 0.74 20.40 13.39
C ARG A 63 -0.45 20.12 12.48
N MET A 64 -0.80 18.85 12.23
CA MET A 64 -1.99 18.48 11.47
C MET A 64 -3.28 18.96 12.15
N VAL A 65 -3.37 18.79 13.49
CA VAL A 65 -4.52 19.29 14.28
C VAL A 65 -4.61 20.81 14.18
N ASP A 66 -3.50 21.53 14.36
CA ASP A 66 -3.44 22.99 14.30
C ASP A 66 -3.78 23.51 12.89
N ALA A 67 -3.45 22.77 11.84
CA ALA A 67 -3.83 23.07 10.46
C ALA A 67 -5.29 22.71 10.12
N GLY A 68 -6.04 22.13 11.06
CA GLY A 68 -7.44 21.74 10.90
C GLY A 68 -7.63 20.44 10.12
N CYS A 69 -6.63 19.55 10.05
CA CYS A 69 -6.80 18.22 9.47
C CYS A 69 -7.76 17.38 10.34
N ARG A 70 -8.72 16.73 9.69
CA ARG A 70 -9.66 15.82 10.37
C ARG A 70 -9.21 14.37 10.33
N TYR A 71 -8.34 14.02 9.37
CA TYR A 71 -7.83 12.67 9.13
C TYR A 71 -6.32 12.68 9.02
N CYS A 72 -5.69 11.58 9.43
CA CYS A 72 -4.28 11.29 9.13
C CYS A 72 -4.15 9.84 8.73
N PHE A 73 -3.50 9.59 7.61
CA PHE A 73 -3.15 8.26 7.15
C PHE A 73 -1.66 8.06 7.27
N MET A 74 -1.23 6.94 7.86
CA MET A 74 0.19 6.69 8.06
C MET A 74 0.61 5.27 7.77
N GLU A 75 1.81 5.12 7.23
CA GLU A 75 2.46 3.83 7.14
C GLU A 75 2.97 3.39 8.52
N ALA A 76 2.57 2.21 8.97
CA ALA A 76 3.07 1.56 10.19
C ALA A 76 4.01 0.40 9.80
N SER A 77 5.32 0.68 9.70
CA SER A 77 6.32 -0.34 9.37
C SER A 77 6.50 -1.32 10.53
N SER A 78 6.89 -2.57 10.23
CA SER A 78 7.15 -3.58 11.27
C SER A 78 8.24 -3.15 12.26
N HIS A 79 9.24 -2.41 11.77
CA HIS A 79 10.27 -1.80 12.62
C HIS A 79 9.67 -0.79 13.60
N ALA A 80 8.82 0.12 13.10
CA ALA A 80 8.19 1.13 13.94
C ALA A 80 7.28 0.52 15.00
N ILE A 81 6.53 -0.52 14.66
CA ILE A 81 5.69 -1.25 15.59
C ILE A 81 6.56 -1.94 16.67
N HIS A 82 7.59 -2.68 16.25
CA HIS A 82 8.50 -3.39 17.13
C HIS A 82 9.28 -2.44 18.05
N GLN A 83 9.79 -1.32 17.47
CA GLN A 83 10.52 -0.28 18.20
C GLN A 83 9.61 0.66 19.00
N LYS A 84 8.30 0.40 19.05
CA LYS A 84 7.31 1.20 19.78
C LYS A 84 7.23 2.67 19.34
N ARG A 85 7.62 3.01 18.11
CA ARG A 85 7.54 4.40 17.61
C ARG A 85 6.10 4.92 17.53
N ILE A 86 5.13 4.01 17.38
CA ILE A 86 3.69 4.31 17.35
C ILE A 86 2.99 4.00 18.68
N ALA A 87 3.75 3.72 19.75
CA ALA A 87 3.18 3.50 21.08
C ALA A 87 2.56 4.79 21.61
N GLY A 88 1.39 4.66 22.22
CA GLY A 88 0.66 5.82 22.77
C GLY A 88 -0.18 6.59 21.73
N LEU A 89 -0.18 6.19 20.46
CA LEU A 89 -1.12 6.72 19.47
C LEU A 89 -2.47 5.99 19.61
N ASP A 90 -3.54 6.77 19.54
CA ASP A 90 -4.92 6.26 19.52
C ASP A 90 -5.40 6.18 18.08
N PHE A 91 -5.46 4.96 17.53
CA PHE A 91 -5.84 4.71 16.15
C PHE A 91 -7.35 4.48 16.04
N ASP A 92 -7.98 5.14 15.08
CA ASP A 92 -9.37 4.88 14.68
C ASP A 92 -9.48 3.69 13.73
N GLY A 93 -8.38 3.29 13.10
CA GLY A 93 -8.35 2.13 12.21
C GLY A 93 -6.96 1.63 11.87
N ALA A 94 -6.90 0.34 11.54
CA ALA A 94 -5.71 -0.32 11.01
C ALA A 94 -6.06 -1.17 9.81
N ILE A 95 -5.15 -1.14 8.81
CA ILE A 95 -5.28 -1.89 7.55
C ILE A 95 -4.08 -2.82 7.41
N PHE A 96 -4.32 -4.11 7.15
CA PHE A 96 -3.31 -5.08 6.77
C PHE A 96 -3.43 -5.43 5.30
N SER A 97 -2.36 -5.19 4.52
CA SER A 97 -2.36 -5.48 3.08
C SER A 97 -1.92 -6.92 2.77
N ASN A 98 -0.71 -7.29 3.15
CA ASN A 98 -0.12 -8.61 2.91
C ASN A 98 1.16 -8.82 3.73
N ILE A 99 1.66 -10.06 3.76
CA ILE A 99 2.97 -10.37 4.33
C ILE A 99 3.71 -11.40 3.49
N THR A 100 4.85 -11.01 2.93
CA THR A 100 5.76 -11.86 2.15
C THR A 100 7.17 -11.77 2.73
N HIS A 101 8.13 -12.53 2.18
CA HIS A 101 9.51 -12.54 2.66
C HIS A 101 10.15 -11.16 2.54
N ASP A 102 10.36 -10.52 3.68
CA ASP A 102 11.09 -9.26 3.81
C ASP A 102 11.58 -9.06 5.26
N HIS A 103 12.56 -8.17 5.45
CA HIS A 103 13.06 -7.75 6.77
C HIS A 103 13.48 -8.89 7.72
N LEU A 104 13.92 -10.06 7.21
CA LEU A 104 14.41 -11.15 8.04
C LEU A 104 15.82 -10.89 8.59
N ASP A 105 16.57 -9.96 7.99
CA ASP A 105 17.78 -9.38 8.56
C ASP A 105 17.52 -8.78 9.95
N TYR A 106 16.38 -8.13 10.14
CA TYR A 106 15.97 -7.51 11.41
C TYR A 106 15.16 -8.47 12.31
N HIS A 107 14.07 -9.06 11.79
CA HIS A 107 13.16 -9.89 12.59
C HIS A 107 13.66 -11.32 12.82
N LYS A 108 14.71 -11.76 12.12
CA LYS A 108 15.35 -13.08 12.18
C LYS A 108 14.47 -14.25 11.70
N THR A 109 13.17 -14.23 11.98
CA THR A 109 12.24 -15.28 11.54
C THR A 109 10.96 -14.67 10.96
N PHE A 110 10.34 -15.39 10.03
CA PHE A 110 9.07 -14.99 9.44
C PHE A 110 7.95 -14.92 10.51
N LYS A 111 7.99 -15.79 11.51
CA LYS A 111 7.07 -15.78 12.65
C LYS A 111 7.19 -14.46 13.44
N ALA A 112 8.41 -14.04 13.80
CA ALA A 112 8.63 -12.78 14.51
C ALA A 112 8.19 -11.56 13.68
N TYR A 113 8.31 -11.63 12.36
CA TYR A 113 7.84 -10.60 11.45
C TYR A 113 6.30 -10.50 11.45
N ILE A 114 5.58 -11.64 11.44
CA ILE A 114 4.12 -11.69 11.59
C ILE A 114 3.72 -11.11 12.96
N GLU A 115 4.35 -11.58 14.04
CA GLU A 115 4.06 -11.13 15.41
C GLU A 115 4.27 -9.62 15.59
N ALA A 116 5.31 -9.05 14.96
CA ALA A 116 5.55 -7.62 14.98
C ALA A 116 4.38 -6.83 14.37
N LYS A 117 3.86 -7.26 13.20
CA LYS A 117 2.70 -6.60 12.59
C LYS A 117 1.41 -6.85 13.38
N LYS A 118 1.20 -8.07 13.86
CA LYS A 118 0.04 -8.44 14.66
C LYS A 118 -0.08 -7.60 15.93
N ALA A 119 1.04 -7.27 16.57
CA ALA A 119 1.05 -6.44 17.77
C ALA A 119 0.42 -5.04 17.57
N PHE A 120 0.35 -4.54 16.34
CA PHE A 120 -0.38 -3.31 16.02
C PHE A 120 -1.90 -3.52 16.17
N PHE A 121 -2.43 -4.59 15.62
CA PHE A 121 -3.86 -4.94 15.70
C PHE A 121 -4.29 -5.30 17.12
N ASP A 122 -3.44 -6.01 17.86
CA ASP A 122 -3.74 -6.42 19.24
C ASP A 122 -3.87 -5.22 20.21
N ARG A 123 -3.30 -4.08 19.85
CA ARG A 123 -3.33 -2.85 20.65
C ARG A 123 -4.43 -1.86 20.25
N LEU A 124 -5.17 -2.15 19.19
CA LEU A 124 -6.24 -1.26 18.75
C LEU A 124 -7.31 -1.12 19.83
N PRO A 125 -7.82 0.09 20.07
CA PRO A 125 -8.94 0.31 20.98
C PRO A 125 -10.24 -0.29 20.42
N ALA A 126 -11.21 -0.49 21.29
CA ALA A 126 -12.48 -1.14 20.90
C ALA A 126 -13.33 -0.32 19.91
N HIS A 127 -13.14 0.98 19.84
CA HIS A 127 -13.85 1.85 18.90
C HIS A 127 -13.25 1.83 17.49
N ALA A 128 -12.02 1.34 17.33
CA ALA A 128 -11.33 1.30 16.05
C ALA A 128 -11.88 0.20 15.12
N PHE A 129 -11.56 0.30 13.85
CA PHE A 129 -11.71 -0.82 12.92
C PHE A 129 -10.36 -1.52 12.65
N ALA A 130 -10.41 -2.83 12.48
CA ALA A 130 -9.30 -3.68 12.07
C ALA A 130 -9.66 -4.32 10.72
N LEU A 131 -9.09 -3.83 9.62
CA LEU A 131 -9.37 -4.27 8.26
C LEU A 131 -8.23 -5.13 7.73
N THR A 132 -8.51 -6.35 7.29
CA THR A 132 -7.50 -7.30 6.81
C THR A 132 -7.80 -7.87 5.44
N ASN A 133 -6.75 -8.12 4.67
CA ASN A 133 -6.81 -8.90 3.43
C ASN A 133 -7.05 -10.38 3.76
N ALA A 134 -8.23 -10.89 3.43
CA ALA A 134 -8.60 -12.30 3.68
C ALA A 134 -7.92 -13.27 2.70
N ASP A 135 -7.41 -12.78 1.57
CA ASP A 135 -6.68 -13.61 0.61
C ASP A 135 -5.21 -13.84 0.99
N ASP A 136 -4.68 -13.07 1.95
CA ASP A 136 -3.39 -13.37 2.56
C ASP A 136 -3.57 -14.44 3.64
N LYS A 137 -2.78 -15.53 3.57
CA LYS A 137 -2.86 -16.66 4.51
C LYS A 137 -2.67 -16.26 5.98
N ASN A 138 -2.02 -15.13 6.26
CA ASN A 138 -1.82 -14.58 7.59
C ASN A 138 -2.81 -13.44 7.92
N GLY A 139 -3.69 -13.08 6.99
CA GLY A 139 -4.63 -11.99 7.18
C GLY A 139 -5.51 -12.16 8.42
N LEU A 140 -6.16 -13.30 8.57
CA LEU A 140 -7.01 -13.58 9.72
C LEU A 140 -6.23 -13.70 11.04
N VAL A 141 -4.92 -14.01 11.00
CA VAL A 141 -4.06 -14.00 12.18
C VAL A 141 -3.97 -12.61 12.81
N MET A 142 -3.99 -11.55 11.98
CA MET A 142 -3.95 -10.15 12.46
C MET A 142 -5.17 -9.81 13.33
N LEU A 143 -6.32 -10.46 13.08
CA LEU A 143 -7.57 -10.18 13.79
C LEU A 143 -7.80 -11.00 15.07
N GLN A 144 -6.95 -12.00 15.37
CA GLN A 144 -7.23 -12.98 16.42
C GLN A 144 -7.46 -12.38 17.81
N ASN A 145 -6.64 -11.41 18.23
CA ASN A 145 -6.64 -10.88 19.60
C ASN A 145 -7.08 -9.41 19.67
N THR A 146 -7.44 -8.80 18.53
CA THR A 146 -7.87 -7.40 18.52
C THR A 146 -9.21 -7.22 19.24
N ARG A 147 -9.36 -6.12 19.95
CA ARG A 147 -10.63 -5.68 20.52
C ARG A 147 -11.42 -4.76 19.57
N ALA A 148 -10.80 -4.33 18.47
CA ALA A 148 -11.41 -3.49 17.46
C ALA A 148 -12.49 -4.23 16.67
N HIS A 149 -13.36 -3.48 15.99
CA HIS A 149 -14.32 -4.04 15.03
C HIS A 149 -13.57 -4.68 13.87
N ARG A 150 -13.84 -5.96 13.60
CA ARG A 150 -13.11 -6.78 12.62
C ARG A 150 -13.80 -6.74 11.28
N TYR A 151 -13.02 -6.46 10.22
CA TYR A 151 -13.48 -6.44 8.84
C TYR A 151 -12.47 -7.11 7.93
N THR A 152 -12.98 -7.70 6.87
CA THR A 152 -12.20 -8.40 5.85
C THR A 152 -12.42 -7.79 4.47
N TYR A 153 -11.40 -7.84 3.62
CA TYR A 153 -11.55 -7.55 2.21
C TYR A 153 -10.86 -8.62 1.35
N SER A 154 -11.40 -8.87 0.16
CA SER A 154 -10.92 -9.94 -0.73
C SER A 154 -11.23 -9.65 -2.19
N CYS A 155 -10.31 -10.04 -3.09
CA CYS A 155 -10.54 -10.10 -4.53
C CYS A 155 -10.86 -11.51 -5.04
N ARG A 156 -10.79 -12.54 -4.18
CA ARG A 156 -10.91 -13.96 -4.58
C ARG A 156 -12.01 -14.70 -3.83
N THR A 157 -12.24 -14.37 -2.57
CA THR A 157 -13.16 -15.09 -1.70
C THR A 157 -14.25 -14.18 -1.17
N MET A 158 -15.21 -14.71 -0.44
CA MET A 158 -16.22 -13.90 0.27
C MET A 158 -15.57 -13.15 1.43
N ALA A 159 -15.90 -11.87 1.56
CA ALA A 159 -15.42 -10.98 2.61
C ALA A 159 -16.46 -9.87 2.83
N ASP A 160 -16.25 -9.03 3.85
CA ASP A 160 -17.13 -7.87 4.11
C ASP A 160 -17.09 -6.86 2.96
N PHE A 161 -15.92 -6.71 2.31
CA PHE A 161 -15.75 -5.89 1.11
C PHE A 161 -15.10 -6.74 0.02
N THR A 162 -15.60 -6.62 -1.21
CA THR A 162 -15.10 -7.43 -2.33
C THR A 162 -14.80 -6.59 -3.56
N ALA A 163 -13.80 -7.02 -4.33
CA ALA A 163 -13.50 -6.48 -5.65
C ALA A 163 -13.24 -7.59 -6.67
N LYS A 164 -13.55 -7.31 -7.93
CA LYS A 164 -13.21 -8.18 -9.05
C LYS A 164 -12.76 -7.32 -10.24
N ALA A 165 -11.59 -7.64 -10.81
CA ALA A 165 -11.19 -7.06 -12.08
C ALA A 165 -12.05 -7.67 -13.20
N ILE A 166 -12.75 -6.82 -13.95
CA ILE A 166 -13.59 -7.19 -15.07
C ILE A 166 -12.80 -7.09 -16.37
N GLU A 167 -12.14 -5.95 -16.57
CA GLU A 167 -11.28 -5.71 -17.73
C GLU A 167 -9.96 -5.12 -17.27
N LYS A 168 -8.86 -5.53 -17.87
CA LYS A 168 -7.51 -5.09 -17.53
C LYS A 168 -6.81 -4.53 -18.76
N HIS A 169 -6.32 -3.30 -18.64
CA HIS A 169 -5.57 -2.59 -19.66
C HIS A 169 -4.29 -2.00 -19.06
N LEU A 170 -3.36 -1.57 -19.92
CA LEU A 170 -2.11 -0.95 -19.45
C LEU A 170 -2.33 0.45 -18.86
N ASP A 171 -3.41 1.12 -19.24
CA ASP A 171 -3.80 2.46 -18.79
C ASP A 171 -4.87 2.46 -17.70
N GLY A 172 -5.35 1.28 -17.27
CA GLY A 172 -6.34 1.17 -16.22
C GLY A 172 -7.03 -0.18 -16.13
N THR A 173 -7.95 -0.28 -15.19
CA THR A 173 -8.73 -1.50 -14.93
C THR A 173 -10.17 -1.14 -14.64
N LEU A 174 -11.11 -1.84 -15.27
CA LEU A 174 -12.52 -1.84 -14.85
C LEU A 174 -12.66 -2.80 -13.66
N LEU A 175 -12.92 -2.24 -12.49
CA LEU A 175 -13.16 -2.99 -11.26
C LEU A 175 -14.65 -3.03 -10.94
N ARG A 176 -15.12 -4.17 -10.43
CA ARG A 176 -16.38 -4.24 -9.71
C ARG A 176 -16.05 -4.19 -8.22
N LEU A 177 -16.32 -3.04 -7.58
CA LEU A 177 -16.14 -2.79 -6.15
C LEU A 177 -17.47 -2.91 -5.44
N ASP A 178 -17.62 -3.88 -4.57
CA ASP A 178 -18.82 -4.09 -3.75
C ASP A 178 -20.12 -4.08 -4.58
N GLY A 179 -20.06 -4.73 -5.76
CA GLY A 179 -21.18 -4.87 -6.71
C GLY A 179 -21.27 -3.82 -7.82
N GLU A 180 -20.60 -2.67 -7.69
CA GLU A 180 -20.63 -1.57 -8.67
C GLU A 180 -19.39 -1.53 -9.55
N GLU A 181 -19.57 -1.23 -10.83
CA GLU A 181 -18.47 -1.11 -11.78
C GLU A 181 -17.88 0.30 -11.78
N VAL A 182 -16.57 0.38 -11.65
CA VAL A 182 -15.82 1.64 -11.67
C VAL A 182 -14.56 1.48 -12.50
N TRP A 183 -14.35 2.40 -13.45
CA TRP A 183 -13.08 2.50 -14.16
C TRP A 183 -12.04 3.17 -13.28
N THR A 184 -10.84 2.61 -13.23
CA THR A 184 -9.72 3.15 -12.46
C THR A 184 -8.46 3.24 -13.35
N LYS A 185 -7.63 4.23 -13.09
CA LYS A 185 -6.33 4.45 -13.79
C LYS A 185 -5.22 3.53 -13.26
N PHE A 186 -5.57 2.48 -12.55
CA PHE A 186 -4.62 1.57 -11.92
C PHE A 186 -4.57 0.24 -12.65
N THR A 187 -3.37 -0.29 -12.79
CA THR A 187 -3.10 -1.55 -13.47
C THR A 187 -2.49 -2.55 -12.49
N GLY A 188 -2.78 -3.83 -12.70
CA GLY A 188 -2.28 -4.94 -11.89
C GLY A 188 -3.21 -5.36 -10.75
N ASP A 189 -3.22 -6.67 -10.50
CA ASP A 189 -4.09 -7.28 -9.47
C ASP A 189 -3.78 -6.74 -8.07
N PHE A 190 -2.51 -6.46 -7.78
CA PHE A 190 -2.12 -5.87 -6.51
C PHE A 190 -2.73 -4.48 -6.27
N ASN A 191 -2.97 -3.70 -7.34
CA ASN A 191 -3.66 -2.42 -7.23
C ASN A 191 -5.17 -2.57 -7.02
N ALA A 192 -5.79 -3.64 -7.51
CA ALA A 192 -7.17 -3.97 -7.15
C ALA A 192 -7.31 -4.18 -5.63
N TYR A 193 -6.36 -4.88 -4.98
CA TYR A 193 -6.30 -5.01 -3.51
C TYR A 193 -6.08 -3.66 -2.81
N ASN A 194 -5.16 -2.83 -3.31
CA ASN A 194 -4.91 -1.51 -2.73
C ASN A 194 -6.16 -0.61 -2.80
N LEU A 195 -6.82 -0.56 -3.96
CA LEU A 195 -8.05 0.22 -4.17
C LEU A 195 -9.22 -0.32 -3.34
N LEU A 196 -9.34 -1.64 -3.20
CA LEU A 196 -10.37 -2.24 -2.35
C LEU A 196 -10.13 -1.90 -0.88
N ALA A 197 -8.87 -1.92 -0.41
CA ALA A 197 -8.53 -1.50 0.95
C ALA A 197 -8.84 -0.01 1.19
N VAL A 198 -8.57 0.84 0.20
CA VAL A 198 -8.93 2.28 0.22
C VAL A 198 -10.44 2.46 0.27
N TYR A 199 -11.19 1.78 -0.62
CA TYR A 199 -12.66 1.79 -0.62
C TYR A 199 -13.23 1.37 0.73
N ALA A 200 -12.81 0.20 1.24
CA ALA A 200 -13.29 -0.34 2.50
C ALA A 200 -13.01 0.59 3.69
N ALA A 201 -11.78 1.10 3.80
CA ALA A 201 -11.41 2.03 4.87
C ALA A 201 -12.21 3.34 4.81
N ALA A 202 -12.41 3.91 3.61
CA ALA A 202 -13.22 5.11 3.43
C ALA A 202 -14.68 4.87 3.86
N ARG A 203 -15.26 3.70 3.52
CA ARG A 203 -16.60 3.29 3.97
C ARG A 203 -16.66 3.18 5.50
N LEU A 204 -15.64 2.57 6.13
CA LEU A 204 -15.56 2.43 7.59
C LEU A 204 -15.34 3.78 8.30
N LEU A 205 -14.75 4.76 7.64
CA LEU A 205 -14.63 6.13 8.13
C LEU A 205 -15.95 6.92 8.01
N GLY A 206 -16.97 6.38 7.33
CA GLY A 206 -18.32 6.95 7.25
C GLY A 206 -18.63 7.68 5.93
N PHE A 207 -17.75 7.59 4.92
CA PHE A 207 -18.06 8.13 3.59
C PHE A 207 -19.11 7.26 2.88
N THR A 208 -20.01 7.85 2.09
CA THR A 208 -21.04 7.12 1.36
C THR A 208 -20.47 6.27 0.24
N LYS A 209 -21.16 5.22 -0.19
CA LYS A 209 -20.73 4.34 -1.27
C LYS A 209 -20.51 5.11 -2.57
N GLU A 210 -21.46 5.94 -2.91
CA GLU A 210 -21.50 6.74 -4.12
C GLU A 210 -20.29 7.69 -4.20
N ASN A 211 -20.05 8.45 -3.13
CA ASN A 211 -18.90 9.36 -3.06
C ASN A 211 -17.57 8.62 -3.17
N VAL A 212 -17.42 7.48 -2.48
CA VAL A 212 -16.17 6.72 -2.53
C VAL A 212 -15.93 6.16 -3.92
N LEU A 213 -16.95 5.64 -4.61
CA LEU A 213 -16.82 5.13 -5.99
C LEU A 213 -16.45 6.25 -6.98
N GLU A 214 -17.10 7.41 -6.86
CA GLU A 214 -16.77 8.60 -7.66
C GLU A 214 -15.30 8.97 -7.47
N TYR A 215 -14.85 9.15 -6.22
CA TYR A 215 -13.47 9.57 -5.97
C TYR A 215 -12.43 8.49 -6.33
N VAL A 216 -12.73 7.20 -6.15
CA VAL A 216 -11.84 6.11 -6.60
C VAL A 216 -11.57 6.21 -8.11
N SER A 217 -12.56 6.59 -8.93
CA SER A 217 -12.38 6.77 -10.38
C SER A 217 -11.46 7.95 -10.75
N LEU A 218 -11.34 8.93 -9.87
CA LEU A 218 -10.51 10.12 -10.06
C LEU A 218 -9.06 9.95 -9.58
N LEU A 219 -8.82 8.97 -8.70
CA LEU A 219 -7.48 8.70 -8.17
C LEU A 219 -6.48 8.40 -9.30
N VAL A 220 -5.23 8.77 -9.07
CA VAL A 220 -4.12 8.50 -9.99
C VAL A 220 -3.02 7.70 -9.30
N PRO A 221 -2.21 6.92 -10.03
CA PRO A 221 -1.08 6.19 -9.47
C PRO A 221 -0.15 7.09 -8.65
N VAL A 222 0.32 6.55 -7.54
CA VAL A 222 1.29 7.23 -6.67
C VAL A 222 2.66 7.21 -7.36
N SER A 223 3.38 8.32 -7.31
CA SER A 223 4.71 8.42 -7.94
C SER A 223 5.65 7.28 -7.47
N GLY A 224 6.29 6.62 -8.44
CA GLY A 224 7.13 5.46 -8.20
C GLY A 224 6.38 4.19 -7.74
N ARG A 225 5.07 4.08 -7.97
CA ARG A 225 4.24 2.91 -7.63
C ARG A 225 3.43 2.46 -8.84
N PHE A 226 4.05 1.65 -9.69
CA PHE A 226 3.54 1.29 -11.01
C PHE A 226 3.14 2.54 -11.81
N GLU A 227 3.97 3.56 -11.72
CA GLU A 227 3.78 4.82 -12.45
C GLU A 227 4.11 4.60 -13.91
N THR A 228 3.16 4.86 -14.78
CA THR A 228 3.28 4.62 -16.21
C THR A 228 3.50 5.91 -16.96
N LEU A 229 4.56 5.97 -17.75
CA LEU A 229 4.89 7.08 -18.63
C LEU A 229 4.91 6.57 -20.07
N ILE A 230 4.22 7.24 -20.99
CA ILE A 230 4.15 6.86 -22.40
C ILE A 230 4.81 7.95 -23.23
N SER A 231 5.83 7.59 -24.01
CA SER A 231 6.47 8.52 -24.95
C SER A 231 5.58 8.77 -26.17
N THR A 232 5.90 9.82 -26.93
CA THR A 232 5.24 10.13 -28.21
C THR A 232 5.43 9.02 -29.27
N GLU A 233 6.47 8.20 -29.12
CA GLU A 233 6.79 7.08 -30.00
C GLU A 233 6.14 5.75 -29.56
N GLY A 234 5.32 5.79 -28.49
CA GLY A 234 4.61 4.61 -27.98
C GLY A 234 5.48 3.71 -27.08
N VAL A 235 6.67 4.16 -26.66
CA VAL A 235 7.45 3.47 -25.64
C VAL A 235 6.82 3.73 -24.28
N MET A 236 6.52 2.64 -23.54
CA MET A 236 6.01 2.72 -22.19
C MET A 236 7.13 2.49 -21.17
N ALA A 237 7.32 3.41 -20.24
CA ALA A 237 8.16 3.24 -19.07
C ALA A 237 7.27 3.03 -17.84
N VAL A 238 7.60 2.04 -17.02
CA VAL A 238 6.95 1.79 -15.73
C VAL A 238 7.98 2.02 -14.63
N VAL A 239 7.68 2.93 -13.71
CA VAL A 239 8.52 3.22 -12.55
C VAL A 239 7.88 2.62 -11.30
N ASP A 240 8.60 1.72 -10.64
CA ASP A 240 8.11 1.08 -9.42
C ASP A 240 9.20 0.94 -8.36
N TYR A 241 8.81 1.01 -7.12
CA TYR A 241 9.67 0.83 -5.94
C TYR A 241 9.86 -0.64 -5.55
N ALA A 242 9.57 -1.59 -6.43
CA ALA A 242 9.70 -3.03 -6.16
C ALA A 242 11.14 -3.39 -5.73
N HIS A 243 11.30 -3.84 -4.49
CA HIS A 243 12.58 -4.17 -3.87
C HIS A 243 12.55 -5.51 -3.12
N THR A 244 11.53 -6.33 -3.39
CA THR A 244 11.41 -7.72 -2.95
C THR A 244 11.15 -8.62 -4.14
N PRO A 245 11.54 -9.92 -4.11
CA PRO A 245 11.30 -10.86 -5.20
C PRO A 245 9.82 -10.90 -5.64
N ASP A 246 8.93 -11.00 -4.68
CA ASP A 246 7.46 -11.00 -4.89
C ASP A 246 6.98 -9.69 -5.57
N ALA A 247 7.49 -8.53 -5.15
CA ALA A 247 7.10 -7.26 -5.76
C ALA A 247 7.59 -7.15 -7.21
N VAL A 248 8.84 -7.54 -7.50
CA VAL A 248 9.40 -7.58 -8.86
C VAL A 248 8.58 -8.52 -9.74
N GLU A 249 8.27 -9.71 -9.24
CA GLU A 249 7.44 -10.68 -9.97
C GLU A 249 6.03 -10.14 -10.26
N ASN A 250 5.37 -9.53 -9.29
CA ASN A 250 4.03 -8.95 -9.46
C ASN A 250 4.00 -7.83 -10.51
N VAL A 251 4.98 -6.94 -10.50
CA VAL A 251 5.11 -5.87 -11.50
C VAL A 251 5.33 -6.45 -12.89
N LEU A 252 6.33 -7.31 -13.05
CA LEU A 252 6.72 -7.85 -14.35
C LEU A 252 5.69 -8.82 -14.94
N SER A 253 5.08 -9.68 -14.12
CA SER A 253 3.99 -10.56 -14.57
C SER A 253 2.77 -9.75 -15.04
N THR A 254 2.46 -8.63 -14.38
CA THR A 254 1.40 -7.71 -14.81
C THR A 254 1.73 -7.12 -16.19
N ILE A 255 2.94 -6.61 -16.39
CA ILE A 255 3.39 -6.05 -17.67
C ILE A 255 3.31 -7.12 -18.77
N CYS A 256 3.85 -8.32 -18.52
CA CYS A 256 3.84 -9.43 -19.47
C CYS A 256 2.42 -9.91 -19.80
N GLY A 257 1.50 -9.89 -18.85
CA GLY A 257 0.11 -10.26 -19.08
C GLY A 257 -0.67 -9.26 -19.95
N LEU A 258 -0.20 -8.03 -20.05
CA LEU A 258 -0.89 -6.95 -20.77
C LEU A 258 -0.15 -6.47 -22.02
N LYS A 259 1.14 -6.78 -22.16
CA LYS A 259 1.93 -6.36 -23.33
C LYS A 259 1.43 -6.99 -24.63
N GLY A 260 1.53 -6.28 -25.73
CA GLY A 260 1.31 -6.82 -27.07
C GLY A 260 2.31 -7.94 -27.43
N ARG A 261 1.93 -8.86 -28.30
CA ARG A 261 2.76 -10.03 -28.69
C ARG A 261 4.16 -9.67 -29.19
N ASN A 262 4.32 -8.51 -29.83
CA ASN A 262 5.58 -8.06 -30.42
C ASN A 262 6.36 -7.08 -29.54
N ASN A 263 5.84 -6.75 -28.33
CA ASN A 263 6.50 -5.81 -27.44
C ASN A 263 7.55 -6.53 -26.60
N GLN A 264 8.72 -5.90 -26.48
CA GLN A 264 9.80 -6.36 -25.62
C GLN A 264 9.73 -5.71 -24.25
N VAL A 265 10.17 -6.44 -23.23
CA VAL A 265 10.31 -5.95 -21.87
C VAL A 265 11.79 -5.79 -21.55
N ILE A 266 12.19 -4.57 -21.24
CA ILE A 266 13.53 -4.23 -20.78
C ILE A 266 13.41 -3.87 -19.30
N THR A 267 14.08 -4.61 -18.42
CA THR A 267 14.03 -4.38 -16.97
C THR A 267 15.35 -3.88 -16.45
N VAL A 268 15.31 -2.75 -15.74
CA VAL A 268 16.43 -2.24 -14.94
C VAL A 268 16.09 -2.46 -13.48
N VAL A 269 16.86 -3.29 -12.78
CA VAL A 269 16.61 -3.63 -11.39
C VAL A 269 17.89 -3.53 -10.55
N GLY A 270 17.76 -2.88 -9.38
CA GLY A 270 18.82 -2.75 -8.40
C GLY A 270 18.39 -3.25 -7.02
N ALA A 271 19.37 -3.53 -6.16
CA ALA A 271 19.12 -3.89 -4.77
C ALA A 271 20.09 -3.16 -3.85
N GLY A 272 19.57 -2.53 -2.80
CA GLY A 272 20.35 -1.76 -1.83
C GLY A 272 21.46 -2.57 -1.18
N GLY A 273 22.64 -1.93 -1.03
CA GLY A 273 23.87 -2.56 -0.56
C GLY A 273 23.79 -3.11 0.85
N ASP A 274 23.13 -2.36 1.75
CA ASP A 274 23.03 -2.65 3.19
C ASP A 274 21.75 -3.40 3.58
N ARG A 275 21.05 -3.98 2.59
CA ARG A 275 19.82 -4.74 2.78
C ARG A 275 20.07 -6.25 2.73
N ASP A 276 19.03 -7.02 2.98
CA ASP A 276 19.04 -8.49 2.90
C ASP A 276 19.60 -8.97 1.55
N LYS A 277 20.82 -9.50 1.58
CA LYS A 277 21.56 -9.96 0.39
C LYS A 277 20.91 -11.21 -0.22
N THR A 278 20.14 -11.98 0.56
CA THR A 278 19.52 -13.23 0.08
C THR A 278 18.43 -12.99 -0.96
N LYS A 279 17.84 -11.80 -0.97
CA LYS A 279 16.81 -11.38 -1.95
C LYS A 279 17.39 -11.12 -3.36
N ARG A 280 18.66 -10.76 -3.47
CA ARG A 280 19.28 -10.32 -4.74
C ARG A 280 19.20 -11.37 -5.84
N PRO A 281 19.60 -12.64 -5.61
CA PRO A 281 19.47 -13.68 -6.63
C PRO A 281 18.02 -13.93 -7.03
N GLU A 282 17.08 -13.92 -6.07
CA GLU A 282 15.67 -14.14 -6.34
C GLU A 282 15.04 -12.99 -7.14
N MET A 283 15.42 -11.74 -6.87
CA MET A 283 14.99 -10.58 -7.66
C MET A 283 15.54 -10.64 -9.09
N ALA A 284 16.82 -11.03 -9.26
CA ALA A 284 17.42 -11.19 -10.57
C ALA A 284 16.75 -12.34 -11.34
N ASP A 285 16.45 -13.45 -10.70
CA ASP A 285 15.73 -14.59 -11.29
C ASP A 285 14.34 -14.16 -11.76
N ALA A 286 13.57 -13.46 -10.93
CA ALA A 286 12.27 -12.92 -11.30
C ALA A 286 12.38 -11.97 -12.50
N ALA A 287 13.36 -11.06 -12.52
CA ALA A 287 13.60 -10.18 -13.66
C ALA A 287 13.91 -10.97 -14.94
N CYS A 288 14.77 -11.97 -14.88
CA CYS A 288 15.13 -12.80 -16.04
C CYS A 288 13.98 -13.64 -16.59
N ARG A 289 13.07 -14.11 -15.73
CA ARG A 289 11.90 -14.90 -16.16
C ARG A 289 10.89 -14.11 -16.98
N TYR A 290 10.75 -12.80 -16.74
CA TYR A 290 9.71 -11.97 -17.32
C TYR A 290 10.20 -10.94 -18.34
N SER A 291 11.51 -10.85 -18.58
CA SER A 291 12.08 -9.79 -19.43
C SER A 291 12.86 -10.36 -20.61
N ASP A 292 12.80 -9.66 -21.72
CA ASP A 292 13.62 -9.95 -22.91
C ASP A 292 15.06 -9.46 -22.69
N HIS A 293 15.24 -8.34 -21.95
CA HIS A 293 16.54 -7.81 -21.57
C HIS A 293 16.52 -7.39 -20.09
N VAL A 294 17.60 -7.73 -19.36
CA VAL A 294 17.74 -7.36 -17.94
C VAL A 294 19.05 -6.61 -17.73
N ILE A 295 18.95 -5.47 -17.07
CA ILE A 295 20.09 -4.68 -16.62
C ILE A 295 20.11 -4.70 -15.09
N LEU A 296 21.12 -5.35 -14.52
CA LEU A 296 21.34 -5.35 -13.08
C LEU A 296 22.24 -4.16 -12.72
N THR A 297 21.80 -3.36 -11.74
CA THR A 297 22.55 -2.18 -11.29
C THR A 297 22.65 -2.14 -9.77
N SER A 298 23.52 -1.28 -9.26
CA SER A 298 23.51 -0.94 -7.83
C SER A 298 22.39 0.06 -7.56
N ASP A 299 21.84 0.01 -6.35
CA ASP A 299 20.86 0.99 -5.86
C ASP A 299 21.55 2.08 -4.98
N ASN A 300 22.71 1.77 -4.42
CA ASN A 300 23.60 2.67 -3.68
C ASN A 300 25.06 2.14 -3.68
#